data_506c47eb9bc43f7a04f4f6262d1967a3
#
_entry.id   506c47eb9bc43f7a04f4f6262d1967a3
#
_cell.length_a   1.000
_cell.length_b   1.000
_cell.length_c   1.000
_cell.angle_alpha   90.00
_cell.angle_beta   90.00
_cell.angle_gamma   90.00
#
_symmetry.space_group_name_H-M   'P 1'
#
loop_
_entity.id
_entity.type
_entity.pdbx_description
1 polymer ?
#
loop_
_entity_poly.entity_id
_entity_poly.type
_entity_poly.pdbx_seq_one_letter_code
_entity_poly.pdbx_strand_id
1 'polypeptide(L)'
;MSIITTPIIYLILILPLIFFGKKQSNAPKQYIIVFVLYAILDMFATALPIEFHYFDFVKLEMNWSGKIYSYILAAAFILFFKSIPLSQYGITTKQKEGSINFSVRTTIAVLVVMLAYCIFIGRYKTSIENVIFQLLMPSVIEEIVYRGILLTLLSMVFVKNLKIGKMNFGMGVIITSILFGLWHGLNITNDLDITMSWVPFVYTGLIGFVLALVKERTGSLLFPIVIHQIINILPQTMGYIF
;
A
#
# COMPACT_ATOMS: atom_id res chain seq x y z
N MET A 1 -12.52 7.66 18.78
CA MET A 1 -11.49 6.92 19.56
C MET A 1 -10.73 5.93 18.69
N SER A 2 -11.37 5.27 17.74
CA SER A 2 -10.77 4.33 16.78
C SER A 2 -9.66 4.93 15.93
N ILE A 3 -9.72 6.20 15.55
CA ILE A 3 -8.72 6.89 14.74
C ILE A 3 -7.29 6.87 15.34
N ILE A 4 -7.18 6.80 16.67
CA ILE A 4 -5.89 6.72 17.37
C ILE A 4 -5.53 5.28 17.69
N THR A 5 -6.50 4.49 18.16
CA THR A 5 -6.24 3.11 18.61
C THR A 5 -5.94 2.17 17.46
N THR A 6 -6.59 2.33 16.31
CA THR A 6 -6.39 1.47 15.13
C THR A 6 -4.93 1.47 14.65
N PRO A 7 -4.27 2.62 14.37
CA PRO A 7 -2.87 2.63 13.98
C PRO A 7 -1.94 2.00 15.02
N ILE A 8 -2.21 2.23 16.30
CA ILE A 8 -1.39 1.68 17.39
C ILE A 8 -1.48 0.15 17.42
N ILE A 9 -2.69 -0.40 17.30
CA ILE A 9 -2.89 -1.86 17.29
C ILE A 9 -2.22 -2.49 16.07
N TYR A 10 -2.36 -1.90 14.88
CA TYR A 10 -1.68 -2.40 13.67
C TYR A 10 -0.17 -2.44 13.85
N LEU A 11 0.41 -1.39 14.44
CA LEU A 11 1.84 -1.34 14.70
C LEU A 11 2.28 -2.37 15.74
N ILE A 12 1.49 -2.57 16.80
CA ILE A 12 1.77 -3.62 17.82
C ILE A 12 1.80 -5.00 17.15
N LEU A 13 0.87 -5.29 16.24
CA LEU A 13 0.82 -6.58 15.54
C LEU A 13 2.03 -6.84 14.64
N ILE A 14 2.66 -5.81 14.09
CA ILE A 14 3.86 -5.96 13.26
C ILE A 14 5.18 -5.83 14.05
N LEU A 15 5.13 -5.40 15.33
CA LEU A 15 6.34 -5.26 16.17
C LEU A 15 7.21 -6.52 16.22
N PRO A 16 6.67 -7.76 16.37
CA PRO A 16 7.49 -8.97 16.37
C PRO A 16 8.32 -9.09 15.07
N LEU A 17 7.75 -8.77 13.92
CA LEU A 17 8.45 -8.82 12.63
C LEU A 17 9.57 -7.77 12.55
N ILE A 18 9.33 -6.57 13.11
CA ILE A 18 10.35 -5.52 13.20
C ILE A 18 11.48 -5.96 14.14
N PHE A 19 11.14 -6.63 15.24
CA PHE A 19 12.11 -7.06 16.23
C PHE A 19 12.98 -8.21 15.73
N PHE A 20 12.37 -9.27 15.21
CA PHE A 20 13.07 -10.49 14.77
C PHE A 20 13.65 -10.41 13.35
N GLY A 21 13.25 -9.42 12.55
CA GLY A 21 13.80 -9.24 11.20
C GLY A 21 15.30 -8.99 11.22
N LYS A 22 16.06 -9.67 10.34
CA LYS A 22 17.51 -9.52 10.22
C LYS A 22 17.86 -8.12 9.71
N LYS A 23 18.52 -7.33 10.56
CA LYS A 23 18.92 -5.94 10.27
C LYS A 23 20.32 -5.91 9.67
N GLN A 24 20.63 -4.82 8.96
CA GLN A 24 21.98 -4.50 8.53
C GLN A 24 22.84 -4.19 9.78
N SER A 25 24.15 -4.48 9.73
CA SER A 25 25.06 -4.31 10.87
C SER A 25 25.06 -2.87 11.43
N ASN A 26 24.94 -1.88 10.53
CA ASN A 26 24.90 -0.46 10.87
C ASN A 26 23.54 0.19 10.57
N ALA A 27 22.45 -0.58 10.70
CA ALA A 27 21.12 -0.07 10.37
C ALA A 27 20.76 1.16 11.24
N PRO A 28 20.46 2.29 10.67
CA PRO A 28 20.07 3.47 11.43
C PRO A 28 18.68 3.26 12.04
N LYS A 29 18.62 3.11 13.38
CA LYS A 29 17.36 2.89 14.11
C LYS A 29 16.31 3.97 13.86
N GLN A 30 16.75 5.18 13.53
CA GLN A 30 15.88 6.31 13.20
C GLN A 30 14.88 6.00 12.09
N TYR A 31 15.21 5.15 11.10
CA TYR A 31 14.27 4.79 10.03
C TYR A 31 13.10 3.94 10.52
N ILE A 32 13.27 3.16 11.60
CA ILE A 32 12.13 2.46 12.24
C ILE A 32 11.21 3.48 12.92
N ILE A 33 11.77 4.46 13.64
CA ILE A 33 10.99 5.51 14.30
C ILE A 33 10.22 6.31 13.25
N VAL A 34 10.89 6.73 12.17
CA VAL A 34 10.26 7.48 11.07
C VAL A 34 9.18 6.64 10.39
N PHE A 35 9.41 5.32 10.17
CA PHE A 35 8.40 4.41 9.64
C PHE A 35 7.15 4.38 10.52
N VAL A 36 7.31 4.21 11.83
CA VAL A 36 6.20 4.17 12.80
C VAL A 36 5.43 5.49 12.80
N LEU A 37 6.14 6.61 12.93
CA LEU A 37 5.52 7.94 12.96
C LEU A 37 4.79 8.26 11.65
N TYR A 38 5.40 7.96 10.51
CA TYR A 38 4.77 8.20 9.22
C TYR A 38 3.52 7.33 9.02
N ALA A 39 3.59 6.04 9.37
CA ALA A 39 2.44 5.14 9.28
C ALA A 39 1.25 5.63 10.13
N ILE A 40 1.51 6.09 11.37
CA ILE A 40 0.47 6.67 12.24
C ILE A 40 -0.12 7.93 11.59
N LEU A 41 0.72 8.84 11.12
CA LEU A 41 0.28 10.10 10.54
C LEU A 41 -0.55 9.89 9.27
N ASP A 42 -0.17 8.97 8.39
CA ASP A 42 -0.91 8.68 7.16
C ASP A 42 -2.27 8.03 7.46
N MET A 43 -2.31 7.06 8.38
CA MET A 43 -3.56 6.44 8.81
C MET A 43 -4.49 7.49 9.45
N PHE A 44 -3.94 8.36 10.30
CA PHE A 44 -4.70 9.45 10.91
C PHE A 44 -5.22 10.43 9.84
N ALA A 45 -4.37 10.89 8.94
CA ALA A 45 -4.74 11.81 7.87
C ALA A 45 -5.85 11.25 6.97
N THR A 46 -5.77 9.95 6.63
CA THR A 46 -6.79 9.28 5.81
C THR A 46 -8.11 9.11 6.55
N ALA A 47 -8.09 8.84 7.86
CA ALA A 47 -9.29 8.63 8.67
C ALA A 47 -9.93 9.94 9.17
N LEU A 48 -9.19 11.03 9.19
CA LEU A 48 -9.61 12.32 9.77
C LEU A 48 -10.98 12.81 9.25
N PRO A 49 -11.26 12.87 7.93
CA PRO A 49 -12.56 13.34 7.44
C PRO A 49 -13.69 12.33 7.66
N ILE A 50 -13.38 11.06 7.85
CA ILE A 50 -14.37 10.02 8.16
C ILE A 50 -14.86 10.18 9.62
N GLU A 51 -13.93 10.39 10.54
CA GLU A 51 -14.25 10.53 11.96
C GLU A 51 -14.79 11.92 12.29
N PHE A 52 -14.26 12.95 11.63
CA PHE A 52 -14.65 14.35 11.85
C PHE A 52 -15.06 14.99 10.54
N HIS A 53 -16.34 14.95 10.22
CA HIS A 53 -16.92 15.46 8.96
C HIS A 53 -16.59 16.93 8.64
N TYR A 54 -16.19 17.73 9.66
CA TYR A 54 -15.71 19.08 9.44
C TYR A 54 -14.48 19.15 8.53
N PHE A 55 -13.65 18.13 8.55
CA PHE A 55 -12.44 18.04 7.70
C PHE A 55 -12.71 17.42 6.31
N ASP A 56 -13.95 17.02 6.02
CA ASP A 56 -14.35 16.56 4.69
C ASP A 56 -14.75 17.75 3.82
N PHE A 57 -13.77 18.26 3.07
CA PHE A 57 -13.96 19.45 2.22
C PHE A 57 -14.44 19.11 0.81
N VAL A 58 -14.28 17.87 0.33
CA VAL A 58 -14.72 17.47 -1.02
C VAL A 58 -16.20 17.05 -1.03
N LYS A 59 -16.69 16.42 0.04
CA LYS A 59 -18.09 16.02 0.26
C LYS A 59 -18.71 15.21 -0.88
N LEU A 60 -17.94 14.26 -1.42
CA LEU A 60 -18.37 13.27 -2.40
C LEU A 60 -18.59 11.90 -1.73
N GLU A 61 -19.05 10.89 -2.49
CA GLU A 61 -19.35 9.55 -1.93
C GLU A 61 -18.12 8.86 -1.35
N MET A 62 -16.97 9.05 -2.00
CA MET A 62 -15.73 8.41 -1.60
C MET A 62 -14.87 9.33 -0.71
N ASN A 63 -13.93 8.73 0.02
CA ASN A 63 -13.05 9.48 0.92
C ASN A 63 -11.94 10.27 0.17
N TRP A 64 -12.37 11.23 -0.67
CA TRP A 64 -11.46 12.10 -1.42
C TRP A 64 -10.59 12.95 -0.50
N SER A 65 -11.20 13.58 0.48
CA SER A 65 -10.51 14.47 1.42
C SER A 65 -9.40 13.74 2.16
N GLY A 66 -9.65 12.53 2.67
CA GLY A 66 -8.64 11.73 3.35
C GLY A 66 -7.50 11.29 2.43
N LYS A 67 -7.81 10.93 1.19
CA LYS A 67 -6.74 10.61 0.21
C LYS A 67 -5.93 11.82 -0.20
N ILE A 68 -6.55 13.00 -0.31
CA ILE A 68 -5.83 14.27 -0.57
C ILE A 68 -4.91 14.61 0.60
N TYR A 69 -5.33 14.45 1.86
CA TYR A 69 -4.45 14.63 3.01
C TYR A 69 -3.25 13.68 2.97
N SER A 70 -3.47 12.41 2.61
CA SER A 70 -2.39 11.43 2.42
C SER A 70 -1.42 11.87 1.30
N TYR A 71 -1.92 12.39 0.16
CA TYR A 71 -1.07 12.96 -0.89
C TYR A 71 -0.22 14.13 -0.41
N ILE A 72 -0.83 15.06 0.33
CA ILE A 72 -0.12 16.22 0.88
C ILE A 72 0.97 15.76 1.86
N LEU A 73 0.65 14.82 2.75
CA LEU A 73 1.59 14.25 3.70
C LEU A 73 2.74 13.53 2.99
N ALA A 74 2.44 12.71 1.98
CA ALA A 74 3.46 11.99 1.21
C ALA A 74 4.37 12.95 0.44
N ALA A 75 3.81 13.96 -0.22
CA ALA A 75 4.58 14.99 -0.91
C ALA A 75 5.47 15.76 0.05
N ALA A 76 4.93 16.21 1.17
CA ALA A 76 5.69 16.90 2.21
C ALA A 76 6.84 16.03 2.74
N PHE A 77 6.55 14.74 3.06
CA PHE A 77 7.56 13.82 3.52
C PHE A 77 8.69 13.65 2.50
N ILE A 78 8.37 13.37 1.25
CA ILE A 78 9.36 13.15 0.18
C ILE A 78 10.20 14.41 -0.09
N LEU A 79 9.58 15.59 -0.03
CA LEU A 79 10.28 16.85 -0.29
C LEU A 79 11.19 17.30 0.86
N PHE A 80 10.78 17.03 2.11
CA PHE A 80 11.51 17.52 3.28
C PHE A 80 12.43 16.48 3.92
N PHE A 81 12.13 15.18 3.81
CA PHE A 81 12.95 14.10 4.35
C PHE A 81 14.08 13.73 3.37
N LYS A 82 15.10 14.61 3.29
CA LYS A 82 16.20 14.51 2.31
C LYS A 82 17.25 13.43 2.61
N SER A 83 17.11 12.69 3.69
CA SER A 83 18.03 11.57 4.03
C SER A 83 17.95 10.41 3.04
N ILE A 84 16.90 10.35 2.21
CA ILE A 84 16.68 9.33 1.19
C ILE A 84 16.53 10.02 -0.18
N PRO A 85 17.34 9.65 -1.20
CA PRO A 85 17.19 10.18 -2.55
C PRO A 85 15.84 9.84 -3.18
N LEU A 86 15.30 10.75 -3.99
CA LEU A 86 14.00 10.59 -4.68
C LEU A 86 13.91 9.29 -5.48
N SER A 87 15.00 8.86 -6.10
CA SER A 87 15.06 7.60 -6.87
C SER A 87 14.76 6.36 -6.04
N GLN A 88 15.01 6.37 -4.74
CA GLN A 88 14.77 5.22 -3.87
C GLN A 88 13.29 5.09 -3.50
N TYR A 89 12.53 6.18 -3.49
CA TYR A 89 11.08 6.13 -3.34
C TYR A 89 10.39 5.47 -4.56
N GLY A 90 11.12 5.32 -5.67
CA GLY A 90 10.60 4.72 -6.88
C GLY A 90 9.76 5.68 -7.75
N ILE A 91 9.83 6.98 -7.48
CA ILE A 91 9.18 8.03 -8.30
C ILE A 91 10.04 8.25 -9.55
N THR A 92 9.96 7.28 -10.46
CA THR A 92 10.70 7.29 -11.73
C THR A 92 10.02 6.37 -12.73
N THR A 93 10.13 6.70 -14.01
CA THR A 93 9.71 5.82 -15.10
C THR A 93 10.84 4.85 -15.53
N LYS A 94 12.07 5.12 -15.08
CA LYS A 94 13.21 4.24 -15.37
C LYS A 94 13.11 2.95 -14.59
N GLN A 95 13.22 1.82 -15.29
CA GLN A 95 13.17 0.49 -14.69
C GLN A 95 14.59 -0.07 -14.57
N LYS A 96 14.86 -0.84 -13.51
CA LYS A 96 16.13 -1.57 -13.40
C LYS A 96 16.30 -2.53 -14.57
N GLU A 97 17.54 -2.71 -15.03
CA GLU A 97 17.86 -3.61 -16.11
C GLU A 97 17.32 -5.02 -15.89
N GLY A 98 16.77 -5.63 -16.95
CA GLY A 98 16.17 -6.96 -16.91
C GLY A 98 14.90 -7.10 -16.08
N SER A 99 14.31 -6.00 -15.60
CA SER A 99 13.07 -6.05 -14.80
C SER A 99 11.79 -5.93 -15.63
N ILE A 100 11.84 -5.36 -16.82
CA ILE A 100 10.65 -5.08 -17.64
C ILE A 100 9.89 -6.37 -17.97
N ASN A 101 10.58 -7.40 -18.45
CA ASN A 101 9.95 -8.69 -18.80
C ASN A 101 9.25 -9.33 -17.60
N PHE A 102 9.84 -9.23 -16.41
CA PHE A 102 9.21 -9.71 -15.18
C PHE A 102 7.93 -8.91 -14.88
N SER A 103 7.99 -7.60 -14.94
CA SER A 103 6.87 -6.73 -14.62
C SER A 103 5.72 -6.88 -15.60
N VAL A 104 6.00 -6.93 -16.89
CA VAL A 104 5.00 -7.17 -17.95
C VAL A 104 4.32 -8.52 -17.74
N ARG A 105 5.09 -9.60 -17.51
CA ARG A 105 4.51 -10.93 -17.24
C ARG A 105 3.64 -10.92 -15.99
N THR A 106 4.07 -10.25 -14.91
CA THR A 106 3.27 -10.13 -13.69
C THR A 106 1.99 -9.35 -13.96
N THR A 107 2.06 -8.24 -14.70
CA THR A 107 0.89 -7.44 -15.07
C THR A 107 -0.11 -8.25 -15.90
N ILE A 108 0.38 -9.00 -16.91
CA ILE A 108 -0.47 -9.88 -17.73
C ILE A 108 -1.10 -11.00 -16.87
N ALA A 109 -0.32 -11.62 -15.97
CA ALA A 109 -0.84 -12.65 -15.08
C ALA A 109 -1.95 -12.11 -14.17
N VAL A 110 -1.76 -10.91 -13.57
CA VAL A 110 -2.80 -10.26 -12.76
C VAL A 110 -4.02 -9.92 -13.61
N LEU A 111 -3.82 -9.37 -14.82
CA LEU A 111 -4.94 -9.06 -15.73
C LEU A 111 -5.76 -10.31 -16.04
N VAL A 112 -5.12 -11.43 -16.37
CA VAL A 112 -5.81 -12.72 -16.66
C VAL A 112 -6.57 -13.23 -15.43
N VAL A 113 -5.95 -13.17 -14.25
CA VAL A 113 -6.61 -13.57 -12.99
C VAL A 113 -7.82 -12.68 -12.70
N MET A 114 -7.69 -11.36 -12.88
CA MET A 114 -8.79 -10.42 -12.65
C MET A 114 -9.92 -10.57 -13.67
N LEU A 115 -9.61 -10.85 -14.94
CA LEU A 115 -10.61 -11.16 -15.95
C LEU A 115 -11.36 -12.45 -15.58
N ALA A 116 -10.65 -13.50 -15.19
CA ALA A 116 -11.27 -14.73 -14.71
C ALA A 116 -12.16 -14.48 -13.47
N TYR A 117 -11.67 -13.69 -12.51
CA TYR A 117 -12.48 -13.28 -11.36
C TYR A 117 -13.78 -12.58 -11.80
N CYS A 118 -13.71 -11.62 -12.73
CA CYS A 118 -14.88 -10.89 -13.21
C CYS A 118 -15.88 -11.78 -13.94
N ILE A 119 -15.41 -12.79 -14.67
CA ILE A 119 -16.28 -13.71 -15.42
C ILE A 119 -16.96 -14.70 -14.47
N PHE A 120 -16.25 -15.31 -13.54
CA PHE A 120 -16.71 -16.46 -12.78
C PHE A 120 -17.20 -16.15 -11.36
N ILE A 121 -16.73 -15.04 -10.73
CA ILE A 121 -16.96 -14.78 -9.30
C ILE A 121 -17.75 -13.50 -9.09
N GLY A 122 -17.27 -12.37 -9.62
CA GLY A 122 -17.92 -11.11 -9.31
C GLY A 122 -17.48 -9.92 -10.16
N ARG A 123 -18.50 -9.22 -10.67
CA ARG A 123 -18.42 -7.90 -11.28
C ARG A 123 -19.59 -7.08 -10.79
N TYR A 124 -19.45 -5.77 -10.69
CA TYR A 124 -20.51 -4.91 -10.19
C TYR A 124 -20.46 -3.54 -10.86
N LYS A 125 -21.63 -2.93 -11.01
CA LYS A 125 -21.74 -1.53 -11.41
C LYS A 125 -21.52 -0.65 -10.18
N THR A 126 -20.80 0.42 -10.38
CA THR A 126 -20.59 1.45 -9.36
C THR A 126 -20.74 2.83 -9.98
N SER A 127 -20.72 3.88 -9.18
CA SER A 127 -20.74 5.25 -9.71
C SER A 127 -19.48 5.54 -10.53
N ILE A 128 -19.59 6.43 -11.52
CA ILE A 128 -18.43 6.93 -12.29
C ILE A 128 -17.42 7.59 -11.33
N GLU A 129 -17.94 8.27 -10.31
CA GLU A 129 -17.11 8.85 -9.25
C GLU A 129 -16.21 7.79 -8.60
N ASN A 130 -16.79 6.64 -8.21
CA ASN A 130 -16.01 5.57 -7.59
C ASN A 130 -14.93 5.03 -8.55
N VAL A 131 -15.24 4.85 -9.84
CA VAL A 131 -14.23 4.42 -10.83
C VAL A 131 -13.08 5.42 -10.92
N ILE A 132 -13.38 6.72 -11.01
CA ILE A 132 -12.36 7.77 -11.06
C ILE A 132 -11.57 7.82 -9.74
N PHE A 133 -12.26 7.71 -8.61
CA PHE A 133 -11.63 7.66 -7.31
C PHE A 133 -10.63 6.50 -7.20
N GLN A 134 -11.05 5.29 -7.55
CA GLN A 134 -10.19 4.10 -7.51
C GLN A 134 -8.99 4.21 -8.45
N LEU A 135 -9.17 4.85 -9.61
CA LEU A 135 -8.10 5.08 -10.58
C LEU A 135 -7.03 6.05 -10.06
N LEU A 136 -7.47 7.16 -9.48
CA LEU A 136 -6.58 8.29 -9.15
C LEU A 136 -6.12 8.27 -7.70
N MET A 137 -6.97 7.82 -6.76
CA MET A 137 -6.71 7.96 -5.34
C MET A 137 -6.05 6.70 -4.75
N PRO A 138 -6.75 5.62 -4.35
CA PRO A 138 -6.08 4.52 -3.67
C PRO A 138 -4.99 3.88 -4.52
N SER A 139 -5.25 3.59 -5.79
CA SER A 139 -4.27 2.90 -6.64
C SER A 139 -2.93 3.65 -6.82
N VAL A 140 -2.92 4.96 -6.63
CA VAL A 140 -1.69 5.77 -6.74
C VAL A 140 -1.11 6.08 -5.37
N ILE A 141 -1.92 6.69 -4.47
CA ILE A 141 -1.38 7.15 -3.20
C ILE A 141 -0.96 6.00 -2.29
N GLU A 142 -1.69 4.87 -2.28
CA GLU A 142 -1.31 3.73 -1.47
C GLU A 142 0.01 3.11 -1.96
N GLU A 143 0.30 3.13 -3.26
CA GLU A 143 1.61 2.71 -3.76
C GLU A 143 2.73 3.68 -3.36
N ILE A 144 2.46 4.98 -3.37
CA ILE A 144 3.43 5.98 -2.89
C ILE A 144 3.71 5.78 -1.40
N VAL A 145 2.67 5.58 -0.59
CA VAL A 145 2.79 5.37 0.87
C VAL A 145 3.47 4.03 1.17
N TYR A 146 2.87 2.93 0.74
CA TYR A 146 3.31 1.59 1.16
C TYR A 146 4.62 1.17 0.47
N ARG A 147 4.76 1.37 -0.84
CA ARG A 147 5.93 0.90 -1.63
C ARG A 147 6.97 2.00 -1.84
N GLY A 148 6.52 3.24 -1.94
CA GLY A 148 7.40 4.40 -2.02
C GLY A 148 8.05 4.71 -0.67
N ILE A 149 7.28 5.03 0.35
CA ILE A 149 7.79 5.52 1.63
C ILE A 149 8.07 4.40 2.61
N LEU A 150 7.05 3.66 3.06
CA LEU A 150 7.17 2.69 4.15
C LEU A 150 8.14 1.56 3.82
N LEU A 151 8.03 0.95 2.64
CA LEU A 151 8.95 -0.11 2.21
C LEU A 151 10.38 0.43 2.05
N THR A 152 10.56 1.64 1.55
CA THR A 152 11.89 2.25 1.39
C THR A 152 12.55 2.49 2.75
N LEU A 153 11.83 3.04 3.74
CA LEU A 153 12.33 3.19 5.11
C LEU A 153 12.79 1.87 5.71
N LEU A 154 12.00 0.81 5.57
CA LEU A 154 12.35 -0.52 6.07
C LEU A 154 13.49 -1.16 5.28
N SER A 155 13.64 -0.85 3.98
CA SER A 155 14.76 -1.33 3.16
C SER A 155 16.11 -0.72 3.58
N MET A 156 16.11 0.41 4.29
CA MET A 156 17.32 0.97 4.93
C MET A 156 17.72 0.21 6.19
N VAL A 157 16.82 -0.57 6.76
CA VAL A 157 17.03 -1.27 8.03
C VAL A 157 17.31 -2.76 7.82
N PHE A 158 16.50 -3.43 6.98
CA PHE A 158 16.55 -4.88 6.84
C PHE A 158 17.42 -5.33 5.68
N VAL A 159 18.20 -6.41 5.91
CA VAL A 159 18.93 -7.07 4.84
C VAL A 159 17.99 -7.82 3.90
N LYS A 160 18.36 -7.93 2.61
CA LYS A 160 17.63 -8.72 1.61
C LYS A 160 18.08 -10.19 1.66
N ASN A 161 17.71 -10.89 2.73
CA ASN A 161 18.09 -12.28 3.01
C ASN A 161 17.01 -13.31 2.70
N LEU A 162 15.81 -12.87 2.35
CA LEU A 162 14.71 -13.74 1.89
C LEU A 162 14.78 -13.88 0.37
N LYS A 163 14.35 -15.05 -0.15
CA LYS A 163 14.48 -15.35 -1.58
C LYS A 163 13.24 -16.03 -2.14
N ILE A 164 12.78 -15.55 -3.29
CA ILE A 164 11.78 -16.23 -4.14
C ILE A 164 12.34 -16.33 -5.55
N GLY A 165 12.57 -17.56 -6.02
CA GLY A 165 13.22 -17.78 -7.31
C GLY A 165 14.59 -17.10 -7.36
N LYS A 166 14.76 -16.14 -8.28
CA LYS A 166 16.00 -15.36 -8.46
C LYS A 166 15.97 -13.99 -7.75
N MET A 167 14.90 -13.66 -7.04
CA MET A 167 14.74 -12.37 -6.36
C MET A 167 15.08 -12.48 -4.88
N ASN A 168 15.90 -11.56 -4.38
CA ASN A 168 16.14 -11.36 -2.96
C ASN A 168 15.34 -10.15 -2.48
N PHE A 169 14.72 -10.27 -1.31
CA PHE A 169 13.96 -9.21 -0.66
C PHE A 169 14.18 -9.23 0.85
N GLY A 170 13.83 -8.13 1.51
CA GLY A 170 13.98 -7.97 2.96
C GLY A 170 12.65 -8.14 3.71
N MET A 171 12.74 -8.20 5.03
CA MET A 171 11.57 -8.25 5.92
C MET A 171 10.60 -7.07 5.71
N GLY A 172 11.08 -5.93 5.21
CA GLY A 172 10.24 -4.78 4.87
C GLY A 172 9.10 -5.11 3.90
N VAL A 173 9.32 -6.01 2.94
CA VAL A 173 8.27 -6.48 2.01
C VAL A 173 7.15 -7.18 2.79
N ILE A 174 7.49 -8.07 3.72
CA ILE A 174 6.51 -8.80 4.53
C ILE A 174 5.75 -7.85 5.44
N ILE A 175 6.47 -6.96 6.15
CA ILE A 175 5.87 -6.00 7.09
C ILE A 175 4.86 -5.09 6.38
N THR A 176 5.25 -4.49 5.25
CA THR A 176 4.34 -3.59 4.52
C THR A 176 3.16 -4.32 3.89
N SER A 177 3.33 -5.60 3.51
CA SER A 177 2.25 -6.43 2.99
C SER A 177 1.23 -6.79 4.07
N ILE A 178 1.70 -7.18 5.25
CA ILE A 178 0.83 -7.48 6.39
C ILE A 178 0.10 -6.21 6.84
N LEU A 179 0.81 -5.08 6.94
CA LEU A 179 0.19 -3.80 7.31
C LEU A 179 -0.90 -3.39 6.30
N PHE A 180 -0.66 -3.61 5.01
CA PHE A 180 -1.65 -3.38 3.95
C PHE A 180 -2.86 -4.30 4.08
N GLY A 181 -2.64 -5.58 4.42
CA GLY A 181 -3.72 -6.52 4.73
C GLY A 181 -4.53 -6.13 5.97
N LEU A 182 -3.85 -5.73 7.04
CA LEU A 182 -4.50 -5.27 8.28
C LEU A 182 -5.42 -4.08 8.02
N TRP A 183 -4.97 -3.12 7.21
CA TRP A 183 -5.76 -1.95 6.83
C TRP A 183 -7.11 -2.32 6.17
N HIS A 184 -7.17 -3.43 5.46
CA HIS A 184 -8.37 -3.87 4.74
C HIS A 184 -9.19 -4.94 5.47
N GLY A 185 -8.58 -5.64 6.41
CA GLY A 185 -9.23 -6.79 7.06
C GLY A 185 -9.52 -6.64 8.54
N LEU A 186 -8.77 -5.80 9.27
CA LEU A 186 -8.95 -5.63 10.71
C LEU A 186 -9.73 -4.35 10.99
N ASN A 187 -10.93 -4.51 11.56
CA ASN A 187 -11.78 -3.40 11.94
C ASN A 187 -11.79 -3.25 13.47
N ILE A 188 -11.64 -2.02 13.93
CA ILE A 188 -11.66 -1.67 15.35
C ILE A 188 -12.70 -0.56 15.54
N THR A 189 -13.73 -0.86 16.33
CA THR A 189 -14.81 0.09 16.62
C THR A 189 -14.41 1.10 17.70
N ASN A 190 -15.24 2.11 17.91
CA ASN A 190 -15.03 3.07 18.99
C ASN A 190 -15.16 2.45 20.38
N ASP A 191 -15.89 1.34 20.52
CA ASP A 191 -16.05 0.56 21.74
C ASP A 191 -14.92 -0.47 21.93
N LEU A 192 -13.89 -0.42 21.06
CA LEU A 192 -12.74 -1.32 21.02
C LEU A 192 -13.08 -2.77 20.66
N ASP A 193 -14.22 -3.02 20.04
CA ASP A 193 -14.50 -4.32 19.45
C ASP A 193 -13.58 -4.55 18.26
N ILE A 194 -12.88 -5.67 18.27
CA ILE A 194 -11.92 -6.07 17.23
C ILE A 194 -12.53 -7.18 16.40
N THR A 195 -12.71 -6.93 15.11
CA THR A 195 -13.20 -7.94 14.17
C THR A 195 -12.24 -8.12 13.01
N MET A 196 -12.00 -9.39 12.62
CA MET A 196 -11.10 -9.73 11.52
C MET A 196 -11.89 -10.31 10.35
N SER A 197 -11.86 -9.61 9.23
CA SER A 197 -12.33 -10.09 7.94
C SER A 197 -11.17 -10.77 7.21
N TRP A 198 -11.05 -12.09 7.36
CA TRP A 198 -9.89 -12.86 6.88
C TRP A 198 -9.70 -12.79 5.36
N VAL A 199 -10.80 -12.81 4.59
CA VAL A 199 -10.70 -12.77 3.11
C VAL A 199 -10.08 -11.46 2.62
N PRO A 200 -10.58 -10.26 3.01
CA PRO A 200 -9.91 -9.01 2.68
C PRO A 200 -8.47 -8.95 3.18
N PHE A 201 -8.20 -9.38 4.42
CA PHE A 201 -6.85 -9.38 4.98
C PHE A 201 -5.86 -10.18 4.12
N VAL A 202 -6.19 -11.45 3.83
CA VAL A 202 -5.30 -12.33 3.08
C VAL A 202 -5.18 -11.86 1.63
N TYR A 203 -6.29 -11.52 1.00
CA TYR A 203 -6.32 -11.07 -0.39
C TYR A 203 -5.48 -9.81 -0.61
N THR A 204 -5.73 -8.76 0.18
CA THR A 204 -4.98 -7.50 0.02
C THR A 204 -3.54 -7.62 0.50
N GLY A 205 -3.28 -8.43 1.53
CA GLY A 205 -1.92 -8.75 1.98
C GLY A 205 -1.08 -9.45 0.89
N LEU A 206 -1.67 -10.43 0.19
CA LEU A 206 -1.01 -11.10 -0.95
C LEU A 206 -0.78 -10.16 -2.13
N ILE A 207 -1.78 -9.36 -2.49
CA ILE A 207 -1.62 -8.30 -3.49
C ILE A 207 -0.49 -7.36 -3.05
N GLY A 208 -0.52 -6.92 -1.81
CA GLY A 208 0.50 -6.09 -1.21
C GLY A 208 1.90 -6.64 -1.37
N PHE A 209 2.05 -7.95 -1.18
CA PHE A 209 3.31 -8.66 -1.34
C PHE A 209 3.79 -8.68 -2.80
N VAL A 210 2.90 -8.98 -3.75
CA VAL A 210 3.23 -8.95 -5.19
C VAL A 210 3.68 -7.55 -5.62
N LEU A 211 2.94 -6.50 -5.25
CA LEU A 211 3.26 -5.12 -5.60
C LEU A 211 4.60 -4.68 -5.00
N ALA A 212 4.89 -5.08 -3.75
CA ALA A 212 6.17 -4.81 -3.11
C ALA A 212 7.34 -5.52 -3.81
N LEU A 213 7.17 -6.77 -4.25
CA LEU A 213 8.16 -7.49 -5.03
C LEU A 213 8.40 -6.84 -6.40
N VAL A 214 7.34 -6.37 -7.06
CA VAL A 214 7.46 -5.65 -8.33
C VAL A 214 8.26 -4.37 -8.13
N LYS A 215 7.98 -3.57 -7.09
CA LYS A 215 8.77 -2.36 -6.77
C LYS A 215 10.23 -2.69 -6.44
N GLU A 216 10.48 -3.70 -5.66
CA GLU A 216 11.86 -4.13 -5.33
C GLU A 216 12.65 -4.54 -6.58
N ARG A 217 12.00 -5.24 -7.51
CA ARG A 217 12.60 -5.70 -8.77
C ARG A 217 12.83 -4.57 -9.75
N THR A 218 11.88 -3.64 -9.87
CA THR A 218 11.91 -2.55 -10.88
C THR A 218 12.63 -1.30 -10.39
N GLY A 219 12.57 -1.03 -9.10
CA GLY A 219 12.98 0.24 -8.51
C GLY A 219 12.02 1.40 -8.80
N SER A 220 10.84 1.12 -9.37
CA SER A 220 9.84 2.12 -9.79
C SER A 220 8.45 1.76 -9.28
N LEU A 221 7.62 2.77 -9.05
CA LEU A 221 6.21 2.62 -8.69
C LEU A 221 5.30 2.44 -9.92
N LEU A 222 5.82 2.61 -11.14
CA LEU A 222 5.00 2.59 -12.36
C LEU A 222 4.19 1.29 -12.48
N PHE A 223 4.85 0.13 -12.46
CA PHE A 223 4.16 -1.15 -12.57
C PHE A 223 3.29 -1.50 -11.35
N PRO A 224 3.72 -1.27 -10.10
CA PRO A 224 2.83 -1.40 -8.94
C PRO A 224 1.53 -0.61 -9.09
N ILE A 225 1.60 0.66 -9.50
CA ILE A 225 0.42 1.51 -9.72
C ILE A 225 -0.49 0.91 -10.81
N VAL A 226 0.06 0.55 -11.98
CA VAL A 226 -0.72 -0.04 -13.08
C VAL A 226 -1.41 -1.35 -12.65
N ILE A 227 -0.69 -2.22 -11.94
CA ILE A 227 -1.27 -3.48 -11.44
C ILE A 227 -2.38 -3.20 -10.43
N HIS A 228 -2.17 -2.26 -9.51
CA HIS A 228 -3.17 -1.89 -8.50
C HIS A 228 -4.43 -1.29 -9.16
N GLN A 229 -4.25 -0.44 -10.19
CA GLN A 229 -5.36 0.10 -10.97
C GLN A 229 -6.16 -1.01 -11.66
N ILE A 230 -5.51 -1.99 -12.27
CA ILE A 230 -6.19 -3.16 -12.88
C ILE A 230 -7.06 -3.88 -11.84
N ILE A 231 -6.50 -4.15 -10.66
CA ILE A 231 -7.21 -4.85 -9.58
C ILE A 231 -8.45 -4.08 -9.12
N ASN A 232 -8.33 -2.77 -8.95
CA ASN A 232 -9.41 -1.95 -8.42
C ASN A 232 -10.50 -1.63 -9.45
N ILE A 233 -10.11 -1.42 -10.72
CA ILE A 233 -11.04 -0.87 -11.72
C ILE A 233 -11.74 -1.97 -12.51
N LEU A 234 -11.05 -3.08 -12.81
CA LEU A 234 -11.60 -4.07 -13.72
C LEU A 234 -12.92 -4.68 -13.25
N PRO A 235 -13.11 -5.09 -11.97
CA PRO A 235 -14.40 -5.59 -11.50
C PRO A 235 -15.54 -4.59 -11.62
N GLN A 236 -15.24 -3.30 -11.46
CA GLN A 236 -16.21 -2.21 -11.52
C GLN A 236 -16.63 -1.89 -12.95
N THR A 237 -15.66 -1.83 -13.88
CA THR A 237 -15.92 -1.50 -15.28
C THR A 237 -16.58 -2.64 -16.05
N MET A 238 -16.21 -3.90 -15.75
CA MET A 238 -16.84 -5.10 -16.35
C MET A 238 -18.32 -5.20 -16.03
N GLY A 239 -18.81 -4.65 -14.91
CA GLY A 239 -20.23 -4.56 -14.60
C GLY A 239 -21.05 -3.66 -15.55
N TYR A 240 -20.40 -2.80 -16.38
CA TYR A 240 -21.06 -1.99 -17.41
C TYR A 240 -21.11 -2.70 -18.77
N ILE A 241 -20.30 -3.72 -18.99
CA ILE A 241 -20.17 -4.42 -20.27
C ILE A 241 -21.03 -5.67 -20.29
N PHE A 242 -21.17 -6.34 -19.19
CA PHE A 242 -21.88 -7.60 -18.97
C PHE A 242 -22.87 -7.47 -17.80
#